data_5b1baf0108cc494f249e3b0409659dc9
#
_entry.id   5b1baf0108cc494f249e3b0409659dc9
#
_cell.length_a   1.000
_cell.length_b   1.000
_cell.length_c   1.000
_cell.angle_alpha   90.00
_cell.angle_beta   90.00
_cell.angle_gamma   90.00
#
_symmetry.space_group_name_H-M   'P 1'
#
loop_
_entity.id
_entity.type
_entity.pdbx_description
1 polymer ?
#
loop_
_entity_poly.entity_id
_entity_poly.type
_entity_poly.pdbx_seq_one_letter_code
_entity_poly.pdbx_strand_id
1 'polypeptide(L)'
;MTRTYDVRKFEAYTFSVYVNTENVGWKNCYFWTWGGDDTHAPANNKWPGDNVTTLTEKNGKKWYSKQFKINTPTDYVNFVFAKESSVQTADVSGITTDAYFEIQKSKDSQGHYLVKNVTADQPTAIADIAVSHETNATSVMAIDGRTVRHFNSAVSTTEAIDGLASGIYIVNGKKVLVR
;
A
#
# COMPACT_ATOMS: atom_id res chain seq x y z
N MET A 1 -37.53 -2.29 -26.73
CA MET A 1 -36.72 -2.63 -25.53
C MET A 1 -35.81 -1.46 -25.23
N THR A 2 -36.11 -0.69 -24.19
CA THR A 2 -35.26 0.43 -23.75
C THR A 2 -34.21 -0.12 -22.82
N ARG A 3 -32.93 -0.08 -23.20
CA ARG A 3 -31.82 -0.45 -22.29
C ARG A 3 -31.52 0.75 -21.42
N THR A 4 -31.80 0.65 -20.13
CA THR A 4 -31.36 1.63 -19.11
C THR A 4 -29.91 1.33 -18.79
N TYR A 5 -29.01 2.24 -19.09
CA TYR A 5 -27.60 2.17 -18.64
C TYR A 5 -27.52 2.88 -17.29
N ASP A 6 -27.13 2.14 -16.27
CA ASP A 6 -26.83 2.71 -14.95
C ASP A 6 -25.47 3.41 -15.04
N VAL A 7 -25.49 4.72 -15.25
CA VAL A 7 -24.26 5.55 -15.25
C VAL A 7 -23.88 5.75 -13.78
N ARG A 8 -22.94 4.94 -13.28
CA ARG A 8 -22.39 5.14 -11.94
C ARG A 8 -21.76 6.53 -11.87
N LYS A 9 -22.30 7.37 -11.00
CA LYS A 9 -21.74 8.68 -10.70
C LYS A 9 -20.36 8.48 -10.06
N PHE A 10 -19.33 9.21 -10.55
CA PHE A 10 -18.02 9.22 -9.90
C PHE A 10 -18.14 9.81 -8.50
N GLU A 11 -17.55 9.15 -7.53
CA GLU A 11 -17.43 9.63 -6.15
C GLU A 11 -15.99 10.04 -5.89
N ALA A 12 -15.77 11.27 -5.42
CA ALA A 12 -14.46 11.77 -5.06
C ALA A 12 -13.89 10.95 -3.89
N TYR A 13 -12.60 10.62 -3.96
CA TYR A 13 -11.92 9.84 -2.93
C TYR A 13 -10.54 10.42 -2.61
N THR A 14 -9.96 9.97 -1.50
CA THR A 14 -8.61 10.35 -1.08
C THR A 14 -7.66 9.15 -1.22
N PHE A 15 -6.39 9.45 -1.50
CA PHE A 15 -5.30 8.49 -1.50
C PHE A 15 -4.05 9.10 -0.86
N SER A 16 -3.10 8.26 -0.49
CA SER A 16 -1.86 8.68 0.16
C SER A 16 -0.64 8.30 -0.67
N VAL A 17 0.33 9.21 -0.73
CA VAL A 17 1.64 8.95 -1.33
C VAL A 17 2.67 8.87 -0.22
N TYR A 18 3.47 7.81 -0.25
CA TYR A 18 4.51 7.48 0.73
C TYR A 18 5.88 7.50 0.06
N VAL A 19 6.84 8.23 0.63
CA VAL A 19 8.19 8.38 0.08
C VAL A 19 9.23 7.97 1.12
N ASN A 20 10.02 6.96 0.80
CA ASN A 20 11.17 6.56 1.59
C ASN A 20 12.44 7.17 1.02
N THR A 21 13.23 7.79 1.88
CA THR A 21 14.46 8.50 1.54
C THR A 21 15.71 7.91 2.18
N GLU A 22 15.62 6.70 2.74
CA GLU A 22 16.73 6.04 3.47
C GLU A 22 17.96 5.88 2.59
N ASN A 23 17.79 5.49 1.33
CA ASN A 23 18.88 5.28 0.40
C ASN A 23 19.75 6.55 0.18
N VAL A 24 19.13 7.73 0.29
CA VAL A 24 19.76 9.02 0.04
C VAL A 24 19.96 9.84 1.31
N GLY A 25 19.48 9.36 2.46
CA GLY A 25 19.67 9.97 3.78
C GLY A 25 19.01 11.33 3.96
N TRP A 26 17.94 11.65 3.21
CA TRP A 26 17.24 12.92 3.41
C TRP A 26 16.48 12.92 4.73
N LYS A 27 16.49 14.06 5.41
CA LYS A 27 15.84 14.24 6.72
C LYS A 27 14.48 14.96 6.64
N ASN A 28 14.07 15.30 5.44
CA ASN A 28 12.79 15.90 5.06
C ASN A 28 12.51 15.54 3.61
N CYS A 29 11.28 15.71 3.17
CA CYS A 29 10.90 15.53 1.79
C CYS A 29 9.90 16.61 1.39
N TYR A 30 10.24 17.39 0.39
CA TYR A 30 9.31 18.34 -0.23
C TYR A 30 8.51 17.63 -1.31
N PHE A 31 7.24 17.93 -1.40
CA PHE A 31 6.33 17.46 -2.43
C PHE A 31 5.98 18.64 -3.33
N TRP A 32 6.56 18.69 -4.49
CA TRP A 32 6.09 19.53 -5.59
C TRP A 32 5.09 18.74 -6.40
N THR A 33 3.87 19.28 -6.55
CA THR A 33 2.75 18.55 -7.14
C THR A 33 2.01 19.40 -8.16
N TRP A 34 1.51 18.74 -9.22
CA TRP A 34 0.70 19.36 -10.27
C TRP A 34 -0.11 18.29 -11.01
N GLY A 35 -0.95 18.72 -11.95
CA GLY A 35 -1.74 17.86 -12.85
C GLY A 35 -3.21 17.81 -12.50
N GLY A 36 -3.94 17.03 -13.29
CA GLY A 36 -5.36 16.83 -13.12
C GLY A 36 -6.18 18.11 -13.30
N ASP A 37 -7.02 18.40 -12.34
CA ASP A 37 -7.95 19.54 -12.32
C ASP A 37 -7.38 20.79 -11.60
N ASP A 38 -6.07 20.93 -11.53
CA ASP A 38 -5.32 22.06 -10.93
C ASP A 38 -5.49 22.23 -9.40
N THR A 39 -6.12 21.27 -8.73
CA THR A 39 -6.32 21.33 -7.26
C THR A 39 -5.15 20.79 -6.46
N HIS A 40 -4.08 20.34 -7.14
CA HIS A 40 -2.97 19.61 -6.53
C HIS A 40 -1.71 20.44 -6.30
N ALA A 41 -1.71 21.72 -6.66
CA ALA A 41 -0.56 22.59 -6.42
C ALA A 41 -0.20 22.63 -4.92
N PRO A 42 1.10 22.79 -4.58
CA PRO A 42 1.52 22.98 -3.19
C PRO A 42 0.83 24.18 -2.55
N ALA A 43 0.54 24.09 -1.26
CA ALA A 43 -0.22 25.11 -0.54
C ALA A 43 0.42 26.52 -0.62
N ASN A 44 1.75 26.60 -0.69
CA ASN A 44 2.49 27.85 -0.82
C ASN A 44 2.77 28.25 -2.28
N ASN A 45 2.41 27.41 -3.25
CA ASN A 45 2.65 27.56 -4.69
C ASN A 45 4.09 28.02 -5.03
N LYS A 46 5.09 27.56 -4.27
CA LYS A 46 6.51 27.91 -4.42
C LYS A 46 7.35 26.64 -4.41
N TRP A 47 8.34 26.58 -5.31
CA TRP A 47 9.36 25.54 -5.31
C TRP A 47 10.20 25.58 -4.01
N PRO A 48 10.52 24.44 -3.41
CA PRO A 48 10.33 23.05 -3.85
C PRO A 48 9.01 22.40 -3.41
N GLY A 49 8.00 23.14 -2.99
CA GLY A 49 6.69 22.64 -2.65
C GLY A 49 6.44 22.51 -1.15
N ASP A 50 5.54 21.62 -0.76
CA ASP A 50 5.17 21.42 0.63
C ASP A 50 6.19 20.56 1.36
N ASN A 51 6.77 21.07 2.44
CA ASN A 51 7.73 20.35 3.26
C ASN A 51 7.02 19.35 4.19
N VAL A 52 7.25 18.07 3.96
CA VAL A 52 6.77 16.99 4.82
C VAL A 52 7.89 16.54 5.74
N THR A 53 7.75 16.79 7.04
CA THR A 53 8.76 16.44 8.05
C THR A 53 8.32 15.26 8.92
N THR A 54 7.01 14.98 8.97
CA THR A 54 6.45 13.89 9.76
C THR A 54 6.67 12.55 9.06
N LEU A 55 7.27 11.61 9.78
CA LEU A 55 7.45 10.24 9.33
C LEU A 55 6.30 9.37 9.82
N THR A 56 5.75 8.60 8.91
CA THR A 56 4.78 7.53 9.19
C THR A 56 5.50 6.19 9.13
N GLU A 57 5.40 5.37 10.17
CA GLU A 57 5.91 4.01 10.13
C GLU A 57 4.85 3.09 9.53
N LYS A 58 5.21 2.36 8.48
CA LYS A 58 4.34 1.41 7.81
C LYS A 58 5.18 0.31 7.17
N ASN A 59 4.79 -0.95 7.38
CA ASN A 59 5.48 -2.13 6.84
C ASN A 59 6.97 -2.19 7.24
N GLY A 60 7.30 -1.81 8.49
CA GLY A 60 8.67 -1.83 9.01
C GLY A 60 9.61 -0.77 8.44
N LYS A 61 9.09 0.18 7.65
CA LYS A 61 9.85 1.31 7.08
C LYS A 61 9.23 2.64 7.48
N LYS A 62 10.06 3.70 7.42
CA LYS A 62 9.62 5.08 7.68
C LYS A 62 9.41 5.81 6.36
N TRP A 63 8.28 6.49 6.25
CA TRP A 63 7.83 7.17 5.05
C TRP A 63 7.45 8.60 5.33
N TYR A 64 7.88 9.53 4.49
CA TYR A 64 7.22 10.83 4.39
C TYR A 64 5.92 10.63 3.63
N SER A 65 4.79 11.07 4.18
CA SER A 65 3.49 10.83 3.56
C SER A 65 2.64 12.08 3.47
N LYS A 66 1.91 12.18 2.36
CA LYS A 66 0.93 13.24 2.12
C LYS A 66 -0.31 12.65 1.46
N GLN A 67 -1.47 13.16 1.85
CA GLN A 67 -2.77 12.75 1.30
C GLN A 67 -3.21 13.71 0.21
N PHE A 68 -3.85 13.15 -0.83
CA PHE A 68 -4.39 13.85 -1.98
C PHE A 68 -5.83 13.41 -2.21
N LYS A 69 -6.59 14.23 -2.95
CA LYS A 69 -7.98 13.94 -3.27
C LYS A 69 -8.18 13.93 -4.78
N ILE A 70 -8.84 12.91 -5.28
CA ILE A 70 -9.29 12.80 -6.68
C ILE A 70 -10.74 13.27 -6.75
N ASN A 71 -11.01 14.28 -7.54
CA ASN A 71 -12.32 14.93 -7.62
C ASN A 71 -13.12 14.53 -8.85
N THR A 72 -12.44 14.09 -9.93
CA THR A 72 -13.07 13.69 -11.20
C THR A 72 -12.46 12.39 -11.74
N PRO A 73 -13.11 11.68 -12.67
CA PRO A 73 -12.57 10.46 -13.27
C PRO A 73 -11.29 10.66 -14.09
N THR A 74 -11.00 11.88 -14.51
CA THR A 74 -9.82 12.25 -15.31
C THR A 74 -8.73 12.91 -14.49
N ASP A 75 -8.96 13.08 -13.19
CA ASP A 75 -8.02 13.71 -12.27
C ASP A 75 -6.83 12.79 -11.93
N TYR A 76 -5.67 13.37 -11.72
CA TYR A 76 -4.43 12.68 -11.36
C TYR A 76 -3.45 13.66 -10.71
N VAL A 77 -2.43 13.14 -10.06
CA VAL A 77 -1.36 13.95 -9.46
C VAL A 77 0.00 13.51 -9.99
N ASN A 78 0.80 14.49 -10.39
CA ASN A 78 2.22 14.31 -10.70
C ASN A 78 3.07 14.83 -9.54
N PHE A 79 4.29 14.32 -9.43
CA PHE A 79 5.19 14.63 -8.33
C PHE A 79 6.62 14.87 -8.80
N VAL A 80 7.29 15.80 -8.14
CA VAL A 80 8.73 15.80 -7.91
C VAL A 80 8.94 15.80 -6.41
N PHE A 81 9.81 14.91 -5.93
CA PHE A 81 10.24 14.91 -4.54
C PHE A 81 11.58 15.66 -4.45
N ALA A 82 11.73 16.52 -3.47
CA ALA A 82 12.94 17.29 -3.30
C ALA A 82 13.41 17.28 -1.84
N LYS A 83 14.74 17.34 -1.65
CA LYS A 83 15.34 17.59 -0.36
C LYS A 83 15.38 19.10 -0.07
N GLU A 84 15.68 19.88 -1.11
CA GLU A 84 15.83 21.33 -1.14
C GLU A 84 15.72 21.82 -2.59
N SER A 85 15.80 23.12 -2.82
CA SER A 85 15.55 23.70 -4.15
C SER A 85 16.51 23.23 -5.26
N SER A 86 17.69 22.72 -4.91
CA SER A 86 18.72 22.26 -5.86
C SER A 86 18.88 20.74 -5.92
N VAL A 87 18.12 19.98 -5.09
CA VAL A 87 18.24 18.52 -4.98
C VAL A 87 16.87 17.87 -5.07
N GLN A 88 16.61 17.25 -6.21
CA GLN A 88 15.31 16.70 -6.55
C GLN A 88 15.37 15.34 -7.24
N THR A 89 14.22 14.71 -7.38
CA THR A 89 14.01 13.51 -8.18
C THR A 89 13.63 13.84 -9.62
N ALA A 90 13.69 12.85 -10.49
CA ALA A 90 12.93 12.83 -11.74
C ALA A 90 11.41 12.86 -11.44
N ASP A 91 10.62 13.19 -12.47
CA ASP A 91 9.17 13.29 -12.40
C ASP A 91 8.53 11.91 -12.15
N VAL A 92 7.47 11.92 -11.35
CA VAL A 92 6.55 10.79 -11.16
C VAL A 92 5.18 11.26 -11.62
N SER A 93 4.56 10.58 -12.58
CA SER A 93 3.36 11.07 -13.26
C SER A 93 2.16 10.14 -13.10
N GLY A 94 0.95 10.72 -13.13
CA GLY A 94 -0.31 10.00 -13.31
C GLY A 94 -0.77 9.19 -12.10
N ILE A 95 -0.45 9.61 -10.88
CA ILE A 95 -0.81 8.86 -9.66
C ILE A 95 -2.25 9.21 -9.25
N THR A 96 -3.05 8.16 -9.05
CA THR A 96 -4.48 8.26 -8.68
C THR A 96 -4.86 7.41 -7.46
N THR A 97 -3.97 6.55 -6.99
CA THR A 97 -4.21 5.62 -5.87
C THR A 97 -3.05 5.64 -4.89
N ASP A 98 -3.21 4.99 -3.73
CA ASP A 98 -2.12 4.81 -2.76
C ASP A 98 -0.86 4.31 -3.46
N ALA A 99 0.25 5.00 -3.24
CA ALA A 99 1.52 4.68 -3.90
C ALA A 99 2.71 4.86 -2.96
N TYR A 100 3.70 3.96 -3.13
CA TYR A 100 4.91 3.89 -2.34
C TYR A 100 6.13 4.04 -3.24
N PHE A 101 6.99 4.98 -2.91
CA PHE A 101 8.17 5.33 -3.69
C PHE A 101 9.44 5.28 -2.85
N GLU A 102 10.49 4.68 -3.39
CA GLU A 102 11.84 4.72 -2.83
C GLU A 102 12.75 5.57 -3.71
N ILE A 103 13.37 6.60 -3.13
CA ILE A 103 14.35 7.41 -3.86
C ILE A 103 15.63 6.61 -3.95
N GLN A 104 16.16 6.45 -5.17
CA GLN A 104 17.36 5.66 -5.46
C GLN A 104 18.61 6.53 -5.37
N LYS A 105 19.79 5.94 -5.13
CA LYS A 105 21.09 6.63 -5.21
C LYS A 105 21.47 7.02 -6.64
N SER A 106 20.97 6.27 -7.61
CA SER A 106 21.18 6.52 -9.04
C SER A 106 20.45 7.76 -9.51
N LYS A 107 21.00 8.42 -10.52
CA LYS A 107 20.47 9.63 -11.12
C LYS A 107 20.31 9.47 -12.62
N ASP A 108 19.43 10.29 -13.19
CA ASP A 108 19.28 10.43 -14.63
C ASP A 108 20.40 11.30 -15.25
N SER A 109 20.34 11.55 -16.55
CA SER A 109 21.30 12.38 -17.28
C SER A 109 21.26 13.87 -16.90
N GLN A 110 20.19 14.31 -16.23
CA GLN A 110 20.02 15.68 -15.74
C GLN A 110 20.50 15.84 -14.27
N GLY A 111 20.90 14.74 -13.64
CA GLY A 111 21.34 14.73 -12.24
C GLY A 111 20.22 14.59 -11.22
N HIS A 112 18.98 14.31 -11.65
CA HIS A 112 17.85 14.06 -10.77
C HIS A 112 17.89 12.62 -10.25
N TYR A 113 17.57 12.42 -8.99
CA TYR A 113 17.48 11.09 -8.39
C TYR A 113 16.36 10.28 -9.02
N LEU A 114 16.63 9.02 -9.34
CA LEU A 114 15.59 8.10 -9.83
C LEU A 114 14.65 7.70 -8.69
N VAL A 115 13.41 7.43 -9.05
CA VAL A 115 12.36 6.99 -8.13
C VAL A 115 11.90 5.59 -8.52
N LYS A 116 11.94 4.66 -7.58
CA LYS A 116 11.38 3.32 -7.74
C LYS A 116 9.98 3.27 -7.15
N ASN A 117 8.99 2.91 -7.95
CA ASN A 117 7.66 2.58 -7.44
C ASN A 117 7.70 1.18 -6.82
N VAL A 118 7.39 1.08 -5.54
CA VAL A 118 7.38 -0.16 -4.74
C VAL A 118 5.99 -0.47 -4.19
N THR A 119 4.96 0.08 -4.80
CA THR A 119 3.57 -0.13 -4.38
C THR A 119 3.18 -1.61 -4.41
N ALA A 120 3.59 -2.33 -5.46
CA ALA A 120 3.32 -3.77 -5.58
C ALA A 120 4.10 -4.63 -4.57
N ASP A 121 5.20 -4.09 -4.03
CA ASP A 121 6.03 -4.79 -3.04
C ASP A 121 5.47 -4.62 -1.60
N GLN A 122 4.44 -3.78 -1.42
CA GLN A 122 3.84 -3.58 -0.11
C GLN A 122 2.90 -4.73 0.23
N PRO A 123 2.92 -5.21 1.50
CA PRO A 123 1.96 -6.21 1.93
C PRO A 123 0.53 -5.66 1.76
N THR A 124 -0.30 -6.39 1.05
CA THR A 124 -1.73 -6.13 1.03
C THR A 124 -2.32 -6.54 2.38
N ALA A 125 -3.36 -5.85 2.84
CA ALA A 125 -3.99 -6.09 4.15
C ALA A 125 -4.47 -7.55 4.37
N ILE A 126 -4.45 -8.38 3.33
CA ILE A 126 -4.72 -9.82 3.38
C ILE A 126 -3.47 -10.63 3.75
N ALA A 127 -2.25 -10.06 3.60
CA ALA A 127 -0.99 -10.73 3.95
C ALA A 127 -0.65 -10.64 5.44
N ASP A 128 -1.24 -9.71 6.18
CA ASP A 128 -0.97 -9.48 7.60
C ASP A 128 -2.09 -9.98 8.53
N ILE A 129 -2.73 -11.09 8.20
CA ILE A 129 -3.14 -11.99 9.26
C ILE A 129 -1.91 -12.85 9.57
N ALA A 130 -0.85 -12.23 10.05
CA ALA A 130 0.06 -12.91 10.94
C ALA A 130 -0.76 -13.21 12.21
N VAL A 131 -1.42 -14.36 12.20
CA VAL A 131 -1.86 -14.99 13.43
C VAL A 131 -0.60 -15.06 14.27
N SER A 132 -0.50 -14.21 15.28
CA SER A 132 0.51 -14.36 16.33
C SER A 132 0.31 -15.75 16.93
N HIS A 133 1.05 -16.72 16.43
CA HIS A 133 1.15 -18.04 17.02
C HIS A 133 2.02 -17.96 18.29
N GLU A 134 1.51 -17.25 19.28
CA GLU A 134 1.88 -17.47 20.67
C GLU A 134 0.83 -18.33 21.35
N THR A 135 0.55 -19.49 20.79
CA THR A 135 0.00 -20.61 21.55
C THR A 135 0.31 -21.89 20.79
N ASN A 136 0.74 -22.90 21.52
CA ASN A 136 0.85 -24.28 21.01
C ASN A 136 -0.52 -24.89 20.64
N ALA A 137 -1.48 -24.07 20.21
CA ALA A 137 -2.84 -24.45 19.89
C ALA A 137 -2.98 -24.68 18.38
N THR A 138 -3.75 -25.69 17.99
CA THR A 138 -4.10 -25.95 16.58
C THR A 138 -5.57 -25.61 16.36
N SER A 139 -5.89 -24.83 15.34
CA SER A 139 -7.25 -24.52 14.94
C SER A 139 -7.55 -25.00 13.52
N VAL A 140 -8.73 -25.55 13.34
CA VAL A 140 -9.26 -25.97 12.04
C VAL A 140 -10.51 -25.15 11.74
N MET A 141 -10.50 -24.46 10.63
CA MET A 141 -11.64 -23.65 10.15
C MET A 141 -12.16 -24.18 8.82
N ALA A 142 -13.46 -24.10 8.63
CA ALA A 142 -14.09 -24.30 7.33
C ALA A 142 -13.79 -23.09 6.42
N ILE A 143 -13.99 -23.25 5.13
CA ILE A 143 -13.72 -22.19 4.13
C ILE A 143 -14.62 -20.94 4.32
N ASP A 144 -15.74 -21.07 5.01
CA ASP A 144 -16.66 -19.99 5.38
C ASP A 144 -16.18 -19.19 6.62
N GLY A 145 -15.01 -19.53 7.18
CA GLY A 145 -14.42 -18.88 8.36
C GLY A 145 -14.87 -19.42 9.71
N ARG A 146 -15.79 -20.40 9.73
CA ARG A 146 -16.27 -21.01 10.97
C ARG A 146 -15.22 -21.96 11.54
N THR A 147 -14.89 -21.84 12.84
CA THR A 147 -14.03 -22.82 13.55
C THR A 147 -14.77 -24.15 13.68
N VAL A 148 -14.19 -25.20 13.12
CA VAL A 148 -14.71 -26.57 13.12
C VAL A 148 -14.12 -27.35 14.30
N ARG A 149 -12.85 -27.11 14.62
CA ARG A 149 -12.13 -27.80 15.67
C ARG A 149 -11.03 -26.91 16.27
N HIS A 150 -10.81 -27.02 17.57
CA HIS A 150 -9.75 -26.31 18.27
C HIS A 150 -9.05 -27.27 19.24
N PHE A 151 -7.72 -27.27 19.23
CA PHE A 151 -6.87 -28.02 20.14
C PHE A 151 -6.05 -27.04 20.98
N ASN A 152 -5.99 -27.25 22.27
CA ASN A 152 -5.20 -26.41 23.19
C ASN A 152 -3.69 -26.67 23.13
N SER A 153 -3.26 -27.57 22.24
CA SER A 153 -1.86 -27.92 22.00
C SER A 153 -1.59 -28.06 20.51
N ALA A 154 -0.31 -28.03 20.11
CA ALA A 154 0.09 -28.33 18.74
C ALA A 154 -0.22 -29.82 18.43
N VAL A 155 -1.01 -30.04 17.39
CA VAL A 155 -1.25 -31.37 16.82
C VAL A 155 -0.83 -31.40 15.35
N SER A 156 -0.56 -32.58 14.81
CA SER A 156 -0.23 -32.70 13.38
C SER A 156 -1.43 -32.35 12.50
N THR A 157 -1.16 -31.92 11.27
CA THR A 157 -2.23 -31.63 10.31
C THR A 157 -3.14 -32.85 10.08
N THR A 158 -2.56 -34.05 10.04
CA THR A 158 -3.31 -35.30 9.85
C THR A 158 -4.27 -35.53 11.03
N GLU A 159 -3.81 -35.37 12.23
CA GLU A 159 -4.63 -35.51 13.45
C GLU A 159 -5.71 -34.43 13.52
N ALA A 160 -5.37 -33.20 13.14
CA ALA A 160 -6.31 -32.07 13.16
C ALA A 160 -7.52 -32.28 12.23
N ILE A 161 -7.33 -32.97 11.10
CA ILE A 161 -8.38 -33.21 10.09
C ILE A 161 -9.01 -34.59 10.18
N ASP A 162 -8.54 -35.47 11.04
CA ASP A 162 -9.02 -36.83 11.17
C ASP A 162 -10.53 -36.87 11.47
N GLY A 163 -11.29 -37.69 10.73
CA GLY A 163 -12.74 -37.81 10.88
C GLY A 163 -13.57 -36.60 10.42
N LEU A 164 -12.96 -35.59 9.75
CA LEU A 164 -13.72 -34.52 9.11
C LEU A 164 -14.33 -35.01 7.79
N ALA A 165 -15.48 -34.45 7.41
CA ALA A 165 -16.08 -34.72 6.10
C ALA A 165 -15.18 -34.21 4.96
N SER A 166 -15.32 -34.86 3.78
CA SER A 166 -14.59 -34.40 2.59
C SER A 166 -14.87 -32.92 2.31
N GLY A 167 -13.81 -32.14 2.12
CA GLY A 167 -13.91 -30.69 1.95
C GLY A 167 -12.59 -29.96 2.07
N ILE A 168 -12.66 -28.64 1.97
CA ILE A 168 -11.50 -27.74 2.13
C ILE A 168 -11.55 -27.10 3.51
N TYR A 169 -10.44 -27.21 4.23
CA TYR A 169 -10.26 -26.65 5.57
C TYR A 169 -9.01 -25.79 5.64
N ILE A 170 -8.96 -24.90 6.62
CA ILE A 170 -7.78 -24.10 6.96
C ILE A 170 -7.26 -24.60 8.30
N VAL A 171 -6.08 -25.18 8.32
CA VAL A 171 -5.39 -25.65 9.54
C VAL A 171 -4.21 -24.74 9.82
N ASN A 172 -4.25 -24.00 10.92
CA ASN A 172 -3.21 -23.01 11.28
C ASN A 172 -2.81 -22.12 10.08
N GLY A 173 -3.83 -21.57 9.37
CA GLY A 173 -3.61 -20.69 8.22
C GLY A 173 -3.24 -21.40 6.91
N LYS A 174 -3.07 -22.74 6.89
CA LYS A 174 -2.73 -23.51 5.68
C LYS A 174 -3.97 -24.23 5.13
N LYS A 175 -4.19 -24.13 3.82
CA LYS A 175 -5.29 -24.82 3.12
C LYS A 175 -5.00 -26.32 3.04
N VAL A 176 -5.97 -27.14 3.46
CA VAL A 176 -5.89 -28.61 3.47
C VAL A 176 -7.15 -29.19 2.80
N LEU A 177 -6.96 -30.16 1.92
CA LEU A 177 -8.05 -30.91 1.29
C LEU A 177 -8.24 -32.25 2.01
N VAL A 178 -9.44 -32.47 2.59
CA VAL A 178 -9.88 -33.76 3.13
C VAL A 178 -10.65 -34.50 2.04
N ARG A 179 -10.29 -35.74 1.75
CA ARG A 179 -10.89 -36.59 0.72
C ARG A 179 -11.72 -37.70 1.32
#